data_5f5e7dbf00f8ce3f3719c40dbe0e4129
#
_entry.id   5f5e7dbf00f8ce3f3719c40dbe0e4129
#
_cell.length_a   1.000
_cell.length_b   1.000
_cell.length_c   1.000
_cell.angle_alpha   90.00
_cell.angle_beta   90.00
_cell.angle_gamma   90.00
#
_symmetry.space_group_name_H-M   'P 1'
#
loop_
_entity.id
_entity.type
_entity.pdbx_description
1 polymer ?
#
loop_
_entity_poly.entity_id
_entity_poly.type
_entity_poly.pdbx_seq_one_letter_code
_entity_poly.pdbx_strand_id
1 'polypeptide(L)'
;MKRRNFIAGLAGVTLASALPSFAAEPVQVAITIDDPHTGETPQVSADQRNRAILDALGKHSNLKAALFVCGKRVDNEPGKTLLGQWNDRQHIIANHSYSHPYFHSKRISVEEFIEDILRGEAVIKDFPRFRKLFRFPYLKEGDTIEKRDRLRAYLRERGYQNGHVTIDASDWYIDERLRARLTKEPDSDTAPYRDFYLKHIWDRATFYNSLVQKVSGYSVKHTLLIHHNLLNAMFLGDLLGMFKSHGWKLIDAENAFQDKLFSQQPAILPAGESLVWALAKQAGKFDGLLRYPGEDSKYEKAEMDRLGL
;
A
#
# COMPACT_ATOMS: atom_id res chain seq x y z
N MET A 1 -26.61 -87.42 12.04
CA MET A 1 -25.52 -86.63 11.39
C MET A 1 -25.96 -85.21 11.27
N LYS A 2 -25.43 -84.26 12.12
CA LYS A 2 -25.76 -82.79 12.10
C LYS A 2 -24.60 -82.08 11.46
N ARG A 3 -24.84 -81.40 10.32
CA ARG A 3 -23.87 -80.54 9.69
C ARG A 3 -23.90 -79.13 10.36
N ARG A 4 -22.75 -78.73 10.85
CA ARG A 4 -22.51 -77.36 11.36
C ARG A 4 -22.06 -76.47 10.21
N ASN A 5 -22.80 -75.37 9.92
CA ASN A 5 -22.38 -74.36 9.03
C ASN A 5 -21.52 -73.34 9.80
N PHE A 6 -20.30 -73.11 9.32
CA PHE A 6 -19.41 -72.01 9.77
C PHE A 6 -19.69 -70.81 8.91
N ILE A 7 -20.14 -69.73 9.52
CA ILE A 7 -20.22 -68.43 8.88
C ILE A 7 -18.94 -67.63 9.22
N ALA A 8 -18.09 -67.39 8.26
CA ALA A 8 -16.92 -66.53 8.39
C ALA A 8 -17.37 -65.08 8.17
N GLY A 9 -17.31 -64.27 9.24
CA GLY A 9 -17.54 -62.81 9.13
C GLY A 9 -16.29 -62.11 8.64
N LEU A 10 -16.37 -61.47 7.45
CA LEU A 10 -15.36 -60.50 6.99
C LEU A 10 -15.59 -59.18 7.73
N ALA A 11 -14.67 -58.80 8.61
CA ALA A 11 -14.60 -57.46 9.15
C ALA A 11 -13.90 -56.53 8.12
N GLY A 12 -14.67 -55.72 7.43
CA GLY A 12 -14.13 -54.71 6.55
C GLY A 12 -13.53 -53.54 7.35
N VAL A 13 -12.22 -53.42 7.34
CA VAL A 13 -11.50 -52.23 7.87
C VAL A 13 -11.58 -51.14 6.81
N THR A 14 -12.44 -50.14 7.03
CA THR A 14 -12.45 -48.91 6.24
C THR A 14 -11.32 -48.01 6.71
N LEU A 15 -10.21 -47.97 5.97
CA LEU A 15 -9.19 -46.92 6.12
C LEU A 15 -9.79 -45.60 5.57
N ALA A 16 -10.20 -44.75 6.47
CA ALA A 16 -10.48 -43.36 6.15
C ALA A 16 -9.13 -42.65 5.92
N SER A 17 -8.73 -42.49 4.67
CA SER A 17 -7.61 -41.65 4.30
C SER A 17 -8.00 -40.20 4.55
N ALA A 18 -7.52 -39.61 5.65
CA ALA A 18 -7.58 -38.19 5.90
C ALA A 18 -6.71 -37.51 4.84
N LEU A 19 -7.33 -36.85 3.88
CA LEU A 19 -6.65 -35.94 2.97
C LEU A 19 -6.01 -34.84 3.80
N PRO A 20 -4.73 -34.47 3.56
CA PRO A 20 -4.13 -33.36 4.25
C PRO A 20 -4.93 -32.10 3.92
N SER A 21 -5.52 -31.49 4.94
CA SER A 21 -6.10 -30.14 4.84
C SER A 21 -4.94 -29.18 4.58
N PHE A 22 -4.72 -28.80 3.35
CA PHE A 22 -3.85 -27.66 3.02
C PHE A 22 -4.54 -26.42 3.58
N ALA A 23 -4.11 -25.98 4.76
CA ALA A 23 -4.49 -24.67 5.25
C ALA A 23 -4.08 -23.64 4.16
N ALA A 24 -5.03 -22.81 3.72
CA ALA A 24 -4.74 -21.78 2.73
C ALA A 24 -3.61 -20.90 3.29
N GLU A 25 -2.60 -20.64 2.46
CA GLU A 25 -1.51 -19.74 2.84
C GLU A 25 -2.08 -18.39 3.29
N PRO A 26 -1.56 -17.80 4.38
CA PRO A 26 -2.06 -16.53 4.87
C PRO A 26 -1.86 -15.42 3.84
N VAL A 27 -2.83 -14.52 3.74
CA VAL A 27 -2.71 -13.33 2.89
C VAL A 27 -1.50 -12.52 3.36
N GLN A 28 -0.69 -12.04 2.42
CA GLN A 28 0.55 -11.34 2.70
C GLN A 28 0.41 -9.86 2.36
N VAL A 29 0.87 -8.97 3.24
CA VAL A 29 0.84 -7.53 3.02
C VAL A 29 2.15 -6.87 3.44
N ALA A 30 2.66 -6.01 2.57
CA ALA A 30 3.78 -5.10 2.84
C ALA A 30 3.28 -3.67 2.99
N ILE A 31 3.97 -2.91 3.82
CA ILE A 31 3.69 -1.49 4.02
C ILE A 31 4.53 -0.65 3.06
N THR A 32 3.87 0.27 2.36
CA THR A 32 4.52 1.30 1.55
C THR A 32 4.03 2.67 1.99
N ILE A 33 4.95 3.60 2.16
CA ILE A 33 4.69 4.91 2.76
C ILE A 33 5.13 5.99 1.78
N ASP A 34 4.20 6.89 1.45
CA ASP A 34 4.47 7.98 0.54
C ASP A 34 4.67 9.30 1.29
N ASP A 35 5.29 10.24 0.60
CA ASP A 35 5.36 11.65 0.98
C ASP A 35 6.01 11.96 2.34
N PRO A 36 7.20 11.45 2.64
CA PRO A 36 7.92 11.89 3.82
C PRO A 36 8.17 13.40 3.76
N HIS A 37 7.99 14.08 4.90
CA HIS A 37 8.16 15.53 4.98
C HIS A 37 8.65 15.98 6.35
N THR A 38 9.27 17.16 6.39
CA THR A 38 9.84 17.78 7.60
C THR A 38 8.93 18.85 8.23
N GLY A 39 7.71 19.01 7.70
CA GLY A 39 6.72 19.93 8.27
C GLY A 39 6.18 19.45 9.62
N GLU A 40 5.93 20.37 10.54
CA GLU A 40 5.32 20.09 11.83
C GLU A 40 3.85 19.66 11.69
N THR A 41 3.37 18.93 12.70
CA THR A 41 1.96 18.55 12.84
C THR A 41 1.44 18.93 14.22
N PRO A 42 0.13 19.03 14.43
CA PRO A 42 -0.40 19.25 15.78
C PRO A 42 0.16 18.19 16.76
N GLN A 43 0.61 18.61 17.93
CA GLN A 43 1.10 17.78 19.05
C GLN A 43 2.39 16.96 18.79
N VAL A 44 2.79 16.75 17.53
CA VAL A 44 3.91 15.86 17.18
C VAL A 44 4.85 16.55 16.21
N SER A 45 6.11 16.74 16.61
CA SER A 45 7.12 17.31 15.73
C SER A 45 7.44 16.36 14.56
N ALA A 46 8.06 16.91 13.51
CA ALA A 46 8.48 16.12 12.35
C ALA A 46 9.39 14.93 12.75
N ASP A 47 10.32 15.15 13.67
CA ASP A 47 11.23 14.12 14.15
C ASP A 47 10.53 13.09 15.04
N GLN A 48 9.61 13.50 15.91
CA GLN A 48 8.79 12.58 16.70
C GLN A 48 7.90 11.71 15.81
N ARG A 49 7.26 12.31 14.78
CA ARG A 49 6.45 11.59 13.80
C ARG A 49 7.27 10.52 13.08
N ASN A 50 8.44 10.90 12.58
CA ASN A 50 9.34 9.98 11.88
C ASN A 50 9.76 8.81 12.77
N ARG A 51 10.19 9.12 14.01
CA ARG A 51 10.58 8.07 14.98
C ARG A 51 9.42 7.14 15.31
N ALA A 52 8.22 7.67 15.56
CA ALA A 52 7.06 6.86 15.90
C ALA A 52 6.71 5.85 14.81
N ILE A 53 6.74 6.26 13.53
CA ILE A 53 6.51 5.38 12.39
C ILE A 53 7.59 4.29 12.32
N LEU A 54 8.87 4.66 12.40
CA LEU A 54 10.00 3.73 12.35
C LEU A 54 9.99 2.74 13.52
N ASP A 55 9.60 3.18 14.71
CA ASP A 55 9.52 2.33 15.91
C ASP A 55 8.33 1.35 15.83
N ALA A 56 7.20 1.78 15.26
CA ALA A 56 6.08 0.89 14.99
C ALA A 56 6.50 -0.25 14.04
N LEU A 57 7.17 0.06 12.92
CA LEU A 57 7.71 -0.95 12.00
C LEU A 57 8.73 -1.87 12.70
N GLY A 58 9.63 -1.31 13.51
CA GLY A 58 10.63 -2.07 14.25
C GLY A 58 10.05 -3.07 15.25
N LYS A 59 9.00 -2.69 15.98
CA LYS A 59 8.29 -3.55 16.95
C LYS A 59 7.56 -4.73 16.30
N HIS A 60 7.21 -4.64 15.03
CA HIS A 60 6.53 -5.70 14.29
C HIS A 60 7.52 -6.55 13.46
N SER A 61 8.36 -7.31 14.15
CA SER A 61 9.36 -8.23 13.54
C SER A 61 10.40 -7.51 12.68
N ASN A 62 10.72 -6.26 13.02
CA ASN A 62 11.66 -5.42 12.28
C ASN A 62 11.28 -5.30 10.80
N LEU A 63 9.99 -5.12 10.54
CA LEU A 63 9.38 -5.04 9.20
C LEU A 63 10.05 -3.95 8.34
N LYS A 64 10.39 -4.27 7.09
CA LYS A 64 11.00 -3.34 6.14
C LYS A 64 9.96 -2.82 5.15
N ALA A 65 9.62 -1.55 5.29
CA ALA A 65 8.73 -0.83 4.39
C ALA A 65 9.48 -0.25 3.17
N ALA A 66 8.73 0.21 2.16
CA ALA A 66 9.26 1.07 1.11
C ALA A 66 8.75 2.50 1.32
N LEU A 67 9.67 3.45 1.34
CA LEU A 67 9.41 4.88 1.44
C LEU A 67 9.52 5.52 0.05
N PHE A 68 8.41 6.05 -0.47
CA PHE A 68 8.36 6.74 -1.75
C PHE A 68 8.49 8.26 -1.54
N VAL A 69 9.59 8.80 -2.00
CA VAL A 69 10.07 10.13 -1.62
C VAL A 69 9.70 11.18 -2.67
N CYS A 70 8.85 12.12 -2.29
CA CYS A 70 8.69 13.39 -3.01
C CYS A 70 9.86 14.31 -2.65
N GLY A 71 10.79 14.50 -3.59
CA GLY A 71 12.07 15.15 -3.32
C GLY A 71 11.95 16.54 -2.70
N LYS A 72 11.05 17.37 -3.22
CA LYS A 72 10.83 18.76 -2.75
C LYS A 72 10.52 18.86 -1.24
N ARG A 73 9.94 17.82 -0.66
CA ARG A 73 9.54 17.81 0.76
C ARG A 73 10.70 17.53 1.72
N VAL A 74 11.80 17.00 1.19
CA VAL A 74 12.97 16.52 1.98
C VAL A 74 14.31 17.00 1.43
N ASP A 75 14.34 17.84 0.40
CA ASP A 75 15.55 18.43 -0.18
C ASP A 75 16.09 19.58 0.71
N ASN A 76 16.41 19.22 1.95
CA ASN A 76 16.96 20.08 2.99
C ASN A 76 17.67 19.22 4.05
N GLU A 77 18.45 19.81 4.95
CA GLU A 77 19.22 19.06 5.96
C GLU A 77 18.35 18.21 6.89
N PRO A 78 17.21 18.70 7.45
CA PRO A 78 16.30 17.83 8.21
C PRO A 78 15.76 16.65 7.39
N GLY A 79 15.46 16.85 6.11
CA GLY A 79 15.00 15.80 5.20
C GLY A 79 16.05 14.74 4.93
N LYS A 80 17.31 15.15 4.73
CA LYS A 80 18.44 14.20 4.59
C LYS A 80 18.62 13.37 5.86
N THR A 81 18.50 13.99 7.03
CA THR A 81 18.54 13.29 8.33
C THR A 81 17.40 12.26 8.43
N LEU A 82 16.18 12.66 8.06
CA LEU A 82 15.03 11.78 8.03
C LEU A 82 15.29 10.57 7.12
N LEU A 83 15.71 10.80 5.88
CA LEU A 83 16.02 9.73 4.93
C LEU A 83 17.17 8.83 5.41
N GLY A 84 18.19 9.41 6.07
CA GLY A 84 19.27 8.67 6.70
C GLY A 84 18.75 7.66 7.74
N GLN A 85 17.81 8.07 8.59
CA GLN A 85 17.20 7.18 9.60
C GLN A 85 16.44 5.99 8.96
N TRP A 86 15.78 6.20 7.83
CA TRP A 86 15.13 5.13 7.05
C TRP A 86 16.15 4.18 6.42
N ASN A 87 17.20 4.75 5.80
CA ASN A 87 18.31 4.00 5.22
C ASN A 87 19.00 3.09 6.25
N ASP A 88 19.34 3.64 7.42
CA ASP A 88 20.06 2.94 8.49
C ASP A 88 19.24 1.78 9.07
N ARG A 89 17.92 1.93 9.10
CA ARG A 89 17.00 0.86 9.48
C ARG A 89 16.66 -0.09 8.33
N GLN A 90 17.36 0.03 7.19
CA GLN A 90 17.27 -0.89 6.04
C GLN A 90 15.92 -0.88 5.31
N HIS A 91 15.16 0.21 5.39
CA HIS A 91 13.98 0.40 4.55
C HIS A 91 14.37 0.74 3.11
N ILE A 92 13.50 0.42 2.14
CA ILE A 92 13.68 0.86 0.77
C ILE A 92 13.42 2.37 0.69
N ILE A 93 14.30 3.08 -0.02
CA ILE A 93 14.09 4.47 -0.45
C ILE A 93 13.80 4.43 -1.94
N ALA A 94 12.67 4.97 -2.37
CA ALA A 94 12.17 4.91 -3.73
C ALA A 94 11.71 6.29 -4.21
N ASN A 95 11.58 6.46 -5.52
CA ASN A 95 11.28 7.75 -6.14
C ASN A 95 9.77 7.98 -6.27
N HIS A 96 9.31 9.16 -5.83
CA HIS A 96 7.95 9.65 -5.98
C HIS A 96 7.91 11.02 -6.68
N SER A 97 8.81 11.23 -7.66
CA SER A 97 9.07 12.50 -8.31
C SER A 97 9.69 13.57 -7.38
N TYR A 98 9.93 14.78 -7.91
CA TYR A 98 10.41 15.89 -7.09
C TYR A 98 9.28 16.74 -6.52
N SER A 99 8.37 17.22 -7.39
CA SER A 99 7.34 18.22 -7.03
C SER A 99 5.94 17.64 -6.86
N HIS A 100 5.76 16.33 -7.01
CA HIS A 100 4.47 15.63 -6.92
C HIS A 100 3.44 16.11 -7.97
N PRO A 101 3.78 16.15 -9.27
CA PRO A 101 2.89 16.68 -10.29
C PRO A 101 1.73 15.74 -10.63
N TYR A 102 0.54 16.29 -10.89
CA TYR A 102 -0.63 15.53 -11.33
C TYR A 102 -0.54 15.20 -12.83
N PHE A 103 -0.06 14.02 -13.20
CA PHE A 103 0.28 13.67 -14.59
C PHE A 103 -0.92 13.58 -15.54
N HIS A 104 -2.16 13.48 -15.05
CA HIS A 104 -3.35 13.61 -15.89
C HIS A 104 -3.65 15.06 -16.29
N SER A 105 -2.92 16.03 -15.77
CA SER A 105 -3.07 17.43 -16.17
C SER A 105 -2.60 17.63 -17.61
N LYS A 106 -3.42 18.28 -18.44
CA LYS A 106 -3.05 18.70 -19.80
C LYS A 106 -1.90 19.73 -19.82
N ARG A 107 -1.57 20.34 -18.66
CA ARG A 107 -0.50 21.32 -18.52
C ARG A 107 0.88 20.71 -18.29
N ILE A 108 0.95 19.39 -18.10
CA ILE A 108 2.20 18.69 -17.79
C ILE A 108 2.52 17.79 -18.98
N SER A 109 3.61 18.07 -19.66
CA SER A 109 4.16 17.26 -20.74
C SER A 109 4.89 16.01 -20.18
N VAL A 110 5.21 15.07 -21.05
CA VAL A 110 6.03 13.91 -20.69
C VAL A 110 7.45 14.34 -20.31
N GLU A 111 8.00 15.30 -21.03
CA GLU A 111 9.34 15.84 -20.81
C GLU A 111 9.46 16.50 -19.43
N GLU A 112 8.54 17.39 -19.08
CA GLU A 112 8.51 18.04 -17.76
C GLU A 112 8.37 17.01 -16.62
N PHE A 113 7.56 15.97 -16.84
CA PHE A 113 7.41 14.91 -15.83
C PHE A 113 8.69 14.07 -15.69
N ILE A 114 9.40 13.79 -16.80
CA ILE A 114 10.71 13.11 -16.80
C ILE A 114 11.75 13.94 -16.05
N GLU A 115 11.82 15.26 -16.29
CA GLU A 115 12.72 16.16 -15.56
C GLU A 115 12.43 16.13 -14.05
N ASP A 116 11.16 16.09 -13.69
CA ASP A 116 10.74 16.02 -12.28
C ASP A 116 11.13 14.69 -11.63
N ILE A 117 11.05 13.58 -12.36
CA ILE A 117 11.56 12.27 -11.91
C ILE A 117 13.07 12.32 -11.67
N LEU A 118 13.83 12.89 -12.60
CA LEU A 118 15.29 13.00 -12.49
C LEU A 118 15.72 13.89 -11.31
N ARG A 119 15.00 14.97 -11.06
CA ARG A 119 15.23 15.82 -9.89
C ARG A 119 14.94 15.05 -8.59
N GLY A 120 13.86 14.27 -8.54
CA GLY A 120 13.54 13.41 -7.41
C GLY A 120 14.64 12.35 -7.18
N GLU A 121 15.09 11.68 -8.23
CA GLU A 121 16.19 10.71 -8.15
C GLU A 121 17.47 11.34 -7.59
N ALA A 122 17.80 12.56 -8.00
CA ALA A 122 19.02 13.25 -7.55
C ALA A 122 19.06 13.46 -6.03
N VAL A 123 17.92 13.59 -5.35
CA VAL A 123 17.83 13.74 -3.89
C VAL A 123 18.12 12.43 -3.15
N ILE A 124 17.83 11.28 -3.76
CA ILE A 124 17.78 10.00 -3.05
C ILE A 124 18.76 8.93 -3.55
N LYS A 125 19.34 9.10 -4.74
CA LYS A 125 20.15 8.07 -5.42
C LYS A 125 21.39 7.61 -4.65
N ASP A 126 21.94 8.46 -3.80
CA ASP A 126 23.18 8.19 -3.06
C ASP A 126 22.94 7.42 -1.74
N PHE A 127 21.69 7.16 -1.35
CA PHE A 127 21.39 6.31 -0.21
C PHE A 127 21.58 4.83 -0.57
N PRO A 128 22.32 4.03 0.24
CA PRO A 128 22.56 2.60 -0.02
C PRO A 128 21.30 1.76 -0.23
N ARG A 129 20.19 2.18 0.38
CA ARG A 129 18.89 1.50 0.25
C ARG A 129 18.02 2.07 -0.87
N PHE A 130 18.54 2.97 -1.69
CA PHE A 130 17.83 3.41 -2.90
C PHE A 130 17.57 2.21 -3.82
N ARG A 131 16.33 2.10 -4.29
CA ARG A 131 15.92 1.12 -5.29
C ARG A 131 15.19 1.84 -6.42
N LYS A 132 15.41 1.42 -7.64
CA LYS A 132 14.72 1.95 -8.84
C LYS A 132 13.27 1.48 -8.89
N LEU A 133 12.52 1.85 -7.87
CA LEU A 133 11.07 1.82 -7.84
C LEU A 133 10.57 3.25 -8.04
N PHE A 134 9.60 3.43 -8.92
CA PHE A 134 8.95 4.71 -9.14
C PHE A 134 7.45 4.57 -8.88
N ARG A 135 6.91 5.41 -8.00
CA ARG A 135 5.46 5.53 -7.82
C ARG A 135 4.99 6.85 -8.41
N PHE A 136 3.95 6.76 -9.23
CA PHE A 136 3.34 7.94 -9.81
C PHE A 136 2.57 8.72 -8.73
N PRO A 137 2.76 10.06 -8.63
CA PRO A 137 1.92 10.92 -7.81
C PRO A 137 0.43 10.69 -8.10
N TYR A 138 -0.39 10.63 -7.05
CA TYR A 138 -1.82 10.32 -7.14
C TYR A 138 -2.14 8.98 -7.84
N LEU A 139 -1.17 8.10 -8.01
CA LEU A 139 -1.25 6.89 -8.83
C LEU A 139 -1.61 7.14 -10.30
N LYS A 140 -1.38 8.33 -10.85
CA LYS A 140 -1.78 8.75 -12.21
C LYS A 140 -0.65 8.56 -13.22
N GLU A 141 -0.81 7.56 -14.12
CA GLU A 141 0.22 7.15 -15.10
C GLU A 141 0.04 7.80 -16.48
N GLY A 142 -0.90 8.73 -16.63
CA GLY A 142 -1.20 9.44 -17.86
C GLY A 142 -2.65 9.29 -18.31
N ASP A 143 -3.21 10.38 -18.84
CA ASP A 143 -4.59 10.44 -19.33
C ASP A 143 -4.73 10.10 -20.83
N THR A 144 -3.59 9.94 -21.52
CA THR A 144 -3.53 9.55 -22.94
C THR A 144 -2.62 8.36 -23.16
N ILE A 145 -2.79 7.67 -24.30
CA ILE A 145 -1.91 6.56 -24.73
C ILE A 145 -0.46 7.04 -24.80
N GLU A 146 -0.24 8.22 -25.39
CA GLU A 146 1.10 8.79 -25.54
C GLU A 146 1.79 8.99 -24.19
N LYS A 147 1.14 9.67 -23.25
CA LYS A 147 1.71 9.92 -21.91
C LYS A 147 2.05 8.60 -21.20
N ARG A 148 1.08 7.69 -21.14
CA ARG A 148 1.25 6.38 -20.52
C ARG A 148 2.42 5.61 -21.11
N ASP A 149 2.41 5.43 -22.43
CA ASP A 149 3.35 4.50 -23.08
C ASP A 149 4.77 5.09 -23.12
N ARG A 150 4.91 6.39 -23.41
CA ARG A 150 6.23 7.06 -23.40
C ARG A 150 6.86 7.03 -22.00
N LEU A 151 6.09 7.31 -20.96
CA LEU A 151 6.64 7.32 -19.61
C LEU A 151 6.97 5.92 -19.10
N ARG A 152 6.12 4.93 -19.39
CA ARG A 152 6.41 3.52 -19.07
C ARG A 152 7.67 3.03 -19.81
N ALA A 153 7.85 3.41 -21.09
CA ALA A 153 9.06 3.07 -21.86
C ALA A 153 10.30 3.72 -21.21
N TYR A 154 10.24 5.00 -20.92
CA TYR A 154 11.33 5.73 -20.27
C TYR A 154 11.75 5.09 -18.94
N LEU A 155 10.79 4.79 -18.06
CA LEU A 155 11.07 4.16 -16.77
C LEU A 155 11.73 2.79 -16.95
N ARG A 156 11.23 1.96 -17.87
CA ARG A 156 11.79 0.64 -18.16
C ARG A 156 13.23 0.74 -18.70
N GLU A 157 13.51 1.66 -19.63
CA GLU A 157 14.84 1.88 -20.20
C GLU A 157 15.86 2.35 -19.14
N ARG A 158 15.39 3.06 -18.11
CA ARG A 158 16.17 3.47 -16.96
C ARG A 158 16.29 2.40 -15.87
N GLY A 159 15.68 1.24 -16.06
CA GLY A 159 15.69 0.13 -15.10
C GLY A 159 14.75 0.36 -13.90
N TYR A 160 13.77 1.25 -14.01
CA TYR A 160 12.76 1.44 -12.99
C TYR A 160 11.65 0.39 -13.12
N GLN A 161 11.22 -0.13 -11.98
CA GLN A 161 9.96 -0.85 -11.82
C GLN A 161 8.91 0.12 -11.29
N ASN A 162 7.65 -0.01 -11.76
CA ASN A 162 6.55 0.75 -11.18
C ASN A 162 6.28 0.25 -9.75
N GLY A 163 6.32 1.17 -8.80
CA GLY A 163 6.00 0.95 -7.39
C GLY A 163 4.50 0.85 -7.15
N HIS A 164 3.84 -0.02 -7.90
CA HIS A 164 2.39 -0.20 -7.86
C HIS A 164 1.84 -0.44 -6.46
N VAL A 165 0.62 0.03 -6.26
CA VAL A 165 -0.22 -0.21 -5.09
C VAL A 165 -1.24 -1.29 -5.42
N THR A 166 -1.46 -2.23 -4.52
CA THR A 166 -2.55 -3.21 -4.63
C THR A 166 -3.72 -2.88 -3.70
N ILE A 167 -3.42 -2.33 -2.52
CA ILE A 167 -4.43 -1.85 -1.56
C ILE A 167 -4.30 -0.33 -1.47
N ASP A 168 -5.20 0.36 -2.14
CA ASP A 168 -5.31 1.81 -2.14
C ASP A 168 -6.31 2.26 -1.05
N ALA A 169 -5.95 3.31 -0.29
CA ALA A 169 -6.70 3.79 0.87
C ALA A 169 -6.61 5.31 1.01
N SER A 170 -7.53 5.87 1.79
CA SER A 170 -7.66 7.32 1.97
C SER A 170 -7.19 7.76 3.37
N ASP A 171 -6.07 7.20 3.86
CA ASP A 171 -5.49 7.59 5.15
C ASP A 171 -5.13 9.08 5.22
N TRP A 172 -4.74 9.67 4.09
CA TRP A 172 -4.46 11.10 3.94
C TRP A 172 -5.67 11.97 4.30
N TYR A 173 -6.89 11.56 3.94
CA TYR A 173 -8.10 12.31 4.26
C TYR A 173 -8.47 12.20 5.74
N ILE A 174 -8.31 11.01 6.32
CA ILE A 174 -8.52 10.78 7.76
C ILE A 174 -7.51 11.61 8.57
N ASP A 175 -6.26 11.66 8.12
CA ASP A 175 -5.22 12.51 8.72
C ASP A 175 -5.55 14.01 8.63
N GLU A 176 -6.03 14.47 7.48
CA GLU A 176 -6.46 15.86 7.30
C GLU A 176 -7.54 16.25 8.33
N ARG A 177 -8.56 15.40 8.50
CA ARG A 177 -9.64 15.60 9.48
C ARG A 177 -9.12 15.56 10.92
N LEU A 178 -8.26 14.60 11.25
CA LEU A 178 -7.61 14.51 12.57
C LEU A 178 -6.80 15.76 12.89
N ARG A 179 -5.95 16.20 11.95
CA ARG A 179 -5.14 17.41 12.13
C ARG A 179 -5.99 18.67 12.29
N ALA A 180 -7.05 18.80 11.52
CA ALA A 180 -7.98 19.92 11.65
C ALA A 180 -8.65 19.94 13.03
N ARG A 181 -9.07 18.78 13.55
CA ARG A 181 -9.63 18.64 14.90
C ARG A 181 -8.62 19.06 15.96
N LEU A 182 -7.41 18.49 15.94
CA LEU A 182 -6.38 18.75 16.94
C LEU A 182 -5.81 20.17 16.89
N THR A 183 -5.85 20.83 15.73
CA THR A 183 -5.50 22.24 15.61
C THR A 183 -6.53 23.12 16.32
N LYS A 184 -7.80 22.79 16.23
CA LYS A 184 -8.90 23.56 16.85
C LYS A 184 -9.08 23.21 18.34
N GLU A 185 -8.94 21.95 18.67
CA GLU A 185 -9.21 21.36 19.98
C GLU A 185 -8.09 20.38 20.34
N PRO A 186 -6.94 20.87 20.86
CA PRO A 186 -5.75 20.04 21.08
C PRO A 186 -5.95 18.82 22.00
N ASP A 187 -6.88 18.91 22.96
CA ASP A 187 -7.16 17.84 23.92
C ASP A 187 -8.28 16.87 23.46
N SER A 188 -8.66 16.92 22.18
CA SER A 188 -9.69 16.03 21.63
C SER A 188 -9.28 14.57 21.75
N ASP A 189 -10.27 13.71 22.08
CA ASP A 189 -10.08 12.26 22.01
C ASP A 189 -9.81 11.81 20.58
N THR A 190 -8.73 11.10 20.37
CA THR A 190 -8.28 10.59 19.07
C THR A 190 -8.70 9.13 18.81
N ALA A 191 -9.24 8.43 19.83
CA ALA A 191 -9.66 7.04 19.69
C ALA A 191 -10.70 6.81 18.57
N PRO A 192 -11.70 7.69 18.36
CA PRO A 192 -12.65 7.52 17.25
C PRO A 192 -11.98 7.60 15.87
N TYR A 193 -10.93 8.42 15.70
CA TYR A 193 -10.15 8.48 14.45
C TYR A 193 -9.33 7.21 14.24
N ARG A 194 -8.72 6.66 15.30
CA ARG A 194 -8.04 5.36 15.25
C ARG A 194 -8.99 4.27 14.79
N ASP A 195 -10.15 4.17 15.43
CA ASP A 195 -11.12 3.10 15.16
C ASP A 195 -11.67 3.20 13.73
N PHE A 196 -11.96 4.43 13.27
CA PHE A 196 -12.35 4.67 11.88
C PHE A 196 -11.23 4.29 10.90
N TYR A 197 -9.98 4.68 11.18
CA TYR A 197 -8.82 4.37 10.36
C TYR A 197 -8.60 2.87 10.22
N LEU A 198 -8.59 2.13 11.32
CA LEU A 198 -8.41 0.68 11.31
C LEU A 198 -9.52 -0.01 10.51
N LYS A 199 -10.77 0.38 10.74
CA LYS A 199 -11.90 -0.14 9.98
C LYS A 199 -11.78 0.17 8.49
N HIS A 200 -11.46 1.42 8.14
CA HIS A 200 -11.29 1.84 6.75
C HIS A 200 -10.22 1.02 6.03
N ILE A 201 -9.02 0.89 6.61
CA ILE A 201 -7.94 0.11 6.00
C ILE A 201 -8.33 -1.36 5.87
N TRP A 202 -8.98 -1.94 6.87
CA TRP A 202 -9.43 -3.33 6.82
C TRP A 202 -10.46 -3.56 5.72
N ASP A 203 -11.45 -2.69 5.59
CA ASP A 203 -12.46 -2.76 4.54
C ASP A 203 -11.82 -2.66 3.14
N ARG A 204 -10.83 -1.78 2.97
CA ARG A 204 -10.08 -1.65 1.71
C ARG A 204 -9.23 -2.89 1.43
N ALA A 205 -8.50 -3.38 2.42
CA ALA A 205 -7.64 -4.55 2.28
C ALA A 205 -8.44 -5.80 1.89
N THR A 206 -9.56 -6.05 2.55
CA THR A 206 -10.44 -7.19 2.24
C THR A 206 -11.10 -7.06 0.87
N PHE A 207 -11.52 -5.85 0.49
CA PHE A 207 -12.05 -5.57 -0.84
C PHE A 207 -11.03 -5.89 -1.93
N TYR A 208 -9.81 -5.33 -1.85
CA TYR A 208 -8.78 -5.54 -2.85
C TYR A 208 -8.28 -6.98 -2.89
N ASN A 209 -8.18 -7.65 -1.74
CA ASN A 209 -7.83 -9.08 -1.71
C ASN A 209 -8.91 -9.94 -2.40
N SER A 210 -10.18 -9.68 -2.13
CA SER A 210 -11.29 -10.37 -2.80
C SER A 210 -11.31 -10.09 -4.32
N LEU A 211 -11.05 -8.85 -4.71
CA LEU A 211 -11.04 -8.44 -6.12
C LEU A 211 -9.88 -9.09 -6.88
N VAL A 212 -8.66 -9.07 -6.32
CA VAL A 212 -7.49 -9.64 -6.99
C VAL A 212 -7.60 -11.14 -7.18
N GLN A 213 -8.17 -11.88 -6.21
CA GLN A 213 -8.42 -13.30 -6.37
C GLN A 213 -9.34 -13.61 -7.57
N LYS A 214 -10.36 -12.78 -7.79
CA LYS A 214 -11.26 -12.91 -8.94
C LYS A 214 -10.57 -12.54 -10.27
N VAL A 215 -9.65 -11.60 -10.27
CA VAL A 215 -8.95 -11.10 -11.45
C VAL A 215 -7.78 -11.99 -11.83
N SER A 216 -6.94 -12.38 -10.88
CA SER A 216 -5.68 -13.10 -11.10
C SER A 216 -5.81 -14.62 -10.93
N GLY A 217 -6.79 -15.09 -10.16
CA GLY A 217 -6.99 -16.51 -9.84
C GLY A 217 -6.01 -17.06 -8.81
N TYR A 218 -5.18 -16.21 -8.15
CA TYR A 218 -4.24 -16.64 -7.11
C TYR A 218 -4.10 -15.60 -6.00
N SER A 219 -3.56 -16.00 -4.85
CA SER A 219 -3.26 -15.11 -3.73
C SER A 219 -1.97 -14.35 -4.01
N VAL A 220 -2.02 -13.02 -3.98
CA VAL A 220 -0.88 -12.14 -4.27
C VAL A 220 -0.25 -11.62 -2.98
N LYS A 221 0.99 -11.13 -3.09
CA LYS A 221 1.62 -10.34 -2.05
C LYS A 221 1.18 -8.88 -2.22
N HIS A 222 0.42 -8.38 -1.24
CA HIS A 222 -0.12 -7.02 -1.30
C HIS A 222 0.92 -5.96 -0.92
N THR A 223 0.78 -4.76 -1.54
CA THR A 223 1.37 -3.51 -1.08
C THR A 223 0.24 -2.58 -0.63
N LEU A 224 0.28 -2.14 0.63
CA LEU A 224 -0.64 -1.14 1.18
C LEU A 224 -0.03 0.25 1.04
N LEU A 225 -0.78 1.18 0.45
CA LEU A 225 -0.43 2.60 0.43
C LEU A 225 -0.94 3.28 1.69
N ILE A 226 -0.02 3.91 2.42
CA ILE A 226 -0.28 4.90 3.47
C ILE A 226 0.73 6.06 3.33
N HIS A 227 0.55 7.13 4.10
CA HIS A 227 1.42 8.31 4.02
C HIS A 227 2.23 8.55 5.30
N HIS A 228 3.33 9.30 5.17
CA HIS A 228 4.16 9.73 6.30
C HIS A 228 3.48 10.90 7.05
N ASN A 229 2.39 10.61 7.75
CA ASN A 229 1.48 11.59 8.36
C ASN A 229 1.31 11.39 9.88
N LEU A 230 0.55 12.27 10.53
CA LEU A 230 0.27 12.21 11.97
C LEU A 230 -0.52 10.95 12.34
N LEU A 231 -1.53 10.61 11.53
CA LEU A 231 -2.38 9.43 11.76
C LEU A 231 -1.54 8.15 11.88
N ASN A 232 -0.58 7.97 10.97
CA ASN A 232 0.32 6.82 10.99
C ASN A 232 1.37 6.89 12.11
N ALA A 233 1.82 8.08 12.50
CA ALA A 233 2.67 8.22 13.68
C ALA A 233 1.96 7.77 14.96
N MET A 234 0.66 8.01 15.07
CA MET A 234 -0.13 7.64 16.24
C MET A 234 -0.57 6.17 16.21
N PHE A 235 -0.97 5.64 15.06
CA PHE A 235 -1.75 4.41 14.99
C PHE A 235 -1.20 3.31 14.06
N LEU A 236 0.01 3.48 13.47
CA LEU A 236 0.61 2.43 12.64
C LEU A 236 0.81 1.12 13.41
N GLY A 237 1.19 1.20 14.69
CA GLY A 237 1.32 0.01 15.53
C GLY A 237 0.02 -0.78 15.66
N ASP A 238 -1.10 -0.07 15.87
CA ASP A 238 -2.43 -0.68 15.95
C ASP A 238 -2.83 -1.29 14.60
N LEU A 239 -2.54 -0.62 13.48
CA LEU A 239 -2.78 -1.12 12.12
C LEU A 239 -2.04 -2.43 11.87
N LEU A 240 -0.75 -2.49 12.20
CA LEU A 240 0.06 -3.70 12.03
C LEU A 240 -0.43 -4.84 12.93
N GLY A 241 -0.84 -4.51 14.16
CA GLY A 241 -1.48 -5.43 15.10
C GLY A 241 -2.79 -5.99 14.54
N MET A 242 -3.62 -5.14 13.96
CA MET A 242 -4.89 -5.52 13.33
C MET A 242 -4.69 -6.54 12.20
N PHE A 243 -3.77 -6.32 11.26
CA PHE A 243 -3.49 -7.31 10.20
C PHE A 243 -3.10 -8.67 10.77
N LYS A 244 -2.23 -8.68 11.78
CA LYS A 244 -1.82 -9.93 12.45
C LYS A 244 -2.98 -10.63 13.16
N SER A 245 -3.84 -9.89 13.85
CA SER A 245 -5.00 -10.44 14.56
C SER A 245 -6.03 -11.07 13.61
N HIS A 246 -6.10 -10.56 12.36
CA HIS A 246 -6.93 -11.14 11.30
C HIS A 246 -6.21 -12.23 10.49
N GLY A 247 -5.06 -12.72 10.95
CA GLY A 247 -4.34 -13.81 10.30
C GLY A 247 -3.56 -13.43 9.05
N TRP A 248 -3.41 -12.14 8.75
CA TRP A 248 -2.56 -11.68 7.64
C TRP A 248 -1.09 -11.67 8.06
N LYS A 249 -0.22 -12.03 7.13
CA LYS A 249 1.23 -12.03 7.33
C LYS A 249 1.82 -10.71 6.85
N LEU A 250 2.47 -9.98 7.75
CA LEU A 250 3.29 -8.83 7.38
C LEU A 250 4.58 -9.33 6.73
N ILE A 251 4.93 -8.78 5.59
CA ILE A 251 6.15 -9.10 4.82
C ILE A 251 6.91 -7.85 4.46
N ASP A 252 8.21 -7.97 4.23
CA ASP A 252 9.04 -6.86 3.76
C ASP A 252 8.61 -6.41 2.35
N ALA A 253 8.66 -5.11 2.10
CA ALA A 253 8.26 -4.53 0.82
C ALA A 253 9.07 -5.09 -0.36
N GLU A 254 10.35 -5.39 -0.16
CA GLU A 254 11.21 -6.01 -1.19
C GLU A 254 10.64 -7.38 -1.64
N ASN A 255 10.11 -8.16 -0.71
CA ASN A 255 9.45 -9.44 -1.01
C ASN A 255 8.11 -9.27 -1.75
N ALA A 256 7.35 -8.21 -1.42
CA ALA A 256 6.09 -7.95 -2.09
C ALA A 256 6.30 -7.59 -3.56
N PHE A 257 7.24 -6.70 -3.88
CA PHE A 257 7.52 -6.28 -5.25
C PHE A 257 8.09 -7.38 -6.15
N GLN A 258 8.45 -8.55 -5.60
CA GLN A 258 8.82 -9.74 -6.38
C GLN A 258 7.61 -10.56 -6.86
N ASP A 259 6.39 -10.24 -6.43
CA ASP A 259 5.20 -10.94 -6.93
C ASP A 259 5.00 -10.67 -8.42
N LYS A 260 4.64 -11.72 -9.17
CA LYS A 260 4.43 -11.64 -10.63
C LYS A 260 3.33 -10.66 -11.03
N LEU A 261 2.43 -10.30 -10.11
CA LEU A 261 1.40 -9.30 -10.36
C LEU A 261 2.03 -7.96 -10.77
N PHE A 262 3.14 -7.57 -10.15
CA PHE A 262 3.79 -6.28 -10.38
C PHE A 262 4.46 -6.15 -11.76
N SER A 263 4.55 -7.23 -12.54
CA SER A 263 4.97 -7.19 -13.95
C SER A 263 3.83 -6.80 -14.91
N GLN A 264 2.58 -6.77 -14.43
CA GLN A 264 1.42 -6.42 -15.25
C GLN A 264 1.38 -4.92 -15.57
N GLN A 265 0.96 -4.59 -16.78
CA GLN A 265 0.82 -3.21 -17.26
C GLN A 265 -0.58 -3.01 -17.86
N PRO A 266 -1.59 -2.66 -17.06
CA PRO A 266 -2.94 -2.45 -17.55
C PRO A 266 -2.99 -1.38 -18.65
N ALA A 267 -3.79 -1.64 -19.71
CA ALA A 267 -3.89 -0.74 -20.86
C ALA A 267 -5.06 0.26 -20.77
N ILE A 268 -5.71 0.37 -19.62
CA ILE A 268 -6.84 1.30 -19.41
C ILE A 268 -6.44 2.77 -19.59
N LEU A 269 -7.42 3.62 -19.87
CA LEU A 269 -7.32 5.07 -19.85
C LEU A 269 -8.51 5.68 -19.10
N PRO A 270 -8.26 6.74 -18.31
CA PRO A 270 -6.94 7.21 -17.86
C PRO A 270 -6.15 6.11 -17.18
N ALA A 271 -4.81 6.11 -17.34
CA ALA A 271 -3.96 5.06 -16.78
C ALA A 271 -3.58 5.36 -15.32
N GLY A 272 -3.43 4.31 -14.52
CA GLY A 272 -3.06 4.42 -13.12
C GLY A 272 -4.01 3.69 -12.19
N GLU A 273 -4.19 4.21 -10.97
CA GLU A 273 -4.95 3.64 -9.88
C GLU A 273 -4.22 2.44 -9.21
N SER A 274 -4.88 1.82 -8.22
CA SER A 274 -4.41 0.53 -7.72
C SER A 274 -4.27 -0.46 -8.88
N LEU A 275 -3.17 -1.22 -8.91
CA LEU A 275 -2.93 -2.23 -9.95
C LEU A 275 -4.09 -3.22 -10.04
N VAL A 276 -4.63 -3.63 -8.89
CA VAL A 276 -5.77 -4.56 -8.83
C VAL A 276 -7.02 -3.93 -9.43
N TRP A 277 -7.28 -2.65 -9.13
CA TRP A 277 -8.41 -1.91 -9.69
C TRP A 277 -8.26 -1.79 -11.22
N ALA A 278 -7.07 -1.41 -11.68
CA ALA A 278 -6.79 -1.22 -13.11
C ALA A 278 -6.95 -2.52 -13.91
N LEU A 279 -6.46 -3.65 -13.37
CA LEU A 279 -6.63 -4.98 -14.00
C LEU A 279 -8.10 -5.41 -14.02
N ALA A 280 -8.83 -5.17 -12.94
CA ALA A 280 -10.27 -5.47 -12.90
C ALA A 280 -11.05 -4.63 -13.91
N LYS A 281 -10.73 -3.34 -14.02
CA LYS A 281 -11.32 -2.42 -15.01
C LYS A 281 -11.03 -2.88 -16.45
N GLN A 282 -9.78 -3.24 -16.72
CA GLN A 282 -9.38 -3.77 -18.03
C GLN A 282 -10.15 -5.05 -18.41
N ALA A 283 -10.42 -5.91 -17.42
CA ALA A 283 -11.16 -7.15 -17.69
C ALA A 283 -12.63 -6.93 -18.07
N GLY A 284 -13.21 -5.76 -17.84
CA GLY A 284 -14.54 -5.32 -18.27
C GLY A 284 -15.74 -6.05 -17.64
N LYS A 285 -15.49 -7.04 -16.77
CA LYS A 285 -16.56 -7.88 -16.17
C LYS A 285 -16.75 -7.64 -14.66
N PHE A 286 -16.02 -6.67 -14.09
CA PHE A 286 -16.04 -6.39 -12.67
C PHE A 286 -16.56 -4.98 -12.33
N ASP A 287 -17.06 -4.23 -13.30
CA ASP A 287 -17.49 -2.83 -13.13
C ASP A 287 -18.49 -2.65 -11.98
N GLY A 288 -19.42 -3.59 -11.80
CA GLY A 288 -20.38 -3.56 -10.70
C GLY A 288 -19.78 -3.79 -9.29
N LEU A 289 -18.51 -4.22 -9.21
CA LEU A 289 -17.78 -4.42 -7.95
C LEU A 289 -16.81 -3.29 -7.66
N LEU A 290 -16.45 -2.49 -8.68
CA LEU A 290 -15.43 -1.46 -8.53
C LEU A 290 -15.94 -0.31 -7.69
N ARG A 291 -15.18 0.04 -6.67
CA ARG A 291 -15.32 1.31 -5.95
C ARG A 291 -14.44 2.35 -6.66
N TYR A 292 -14.70 3.63 -6.38
CA TYR A 292 -13.80 4.67 -6.87
C TYR A 292 -12.44 4.59 -6.15
N PRO A 293 -11.40 5.18 -6.75
CA PRO A 293 -10.03 5.20 -6.21
C PRO A 293 -9.90 5.89 -4.84
N GLY A 294 -8.84 5.56 -4.12
CA GLY A 294 -8.59 6.02 -2.75
C GLY A 294 -8.27 7.51 -2.62
N GLU A 295 -7.89 8.18 -3.70
CA GLU A 295 -7.68 9.64 -3.73
C GLU A 295 -8.98 10.45 -3.77
N ASP A 296 -10.14 9.82 -3.91
CA ASP A 296 -11.45 10.46 -3.79
C ASP A 296 -12.02 10.18 -2.39
N SER A 297 -12.10 11.20 -1.55
CA SER A 297 -12.60 11.12 -0.16
C SER A 297 -14.12 11.02 -0.03
N LYS A 298 -14.85 10.85 -1.12
CA LYS A 298 -16.32 10.96 -1.15
C LYS A 298 -17.02 10.02 -0.17
N TYR A 299 -16.58 8.77 -0.06
CA TYR A 299 -17.17 7.79 0.85
C TYR A 299 -16.73 8.05 2.30
N GLU A 300 -15.44 8.32 2.51
CA GLU A 300 -14.87 8.58 3.82
C GLU A 300 -15.47 9.85 4.42
N LYS A 301 -15.61 10.91 3.61
CA LYS A 301 -16.22 12.18 4.04
C LYS A 301 -17.62 11.98 4.60
N ALA A 302 -18.48 11.31 3.87
CA ALA A 302 -19.87 11.10 4.29
C ALA A 302 -19.98 10.36 5.63
N GLU A 303 -19.15 9.34 5.82
CA GLU A 303 -19.16 8.55 7.05
C GLU A 303 -18.51 9.31 8.23
N MET A 304 -17.39 10.01 8.00
CA MET A 304 -16.75 10.82 9.04
C MET A 304 -17.65 11.99 9.47
N ASP A 305 -18.33 12.66 8.53
CA ASP A 305 -19.29 13.71 8.86
C ASP A 305 -20.45 13.16 9.73
N ARG A 306 -20.95 11.96 9.43
CA ARG A 306 -22.00 11.29 10.22
C ARG A 306 -21.53 10.96 11.64
N LEU A 307 -20.24 10.65 11.81
CA LEU A 307 -19.61 10.33 13.10
C LEU A 307 -19.11 11.57 13.85
N GLY A 308 -19.15 12.75 13.26
CA GLY A 308 -18.62 13.98 13.84
C GLY A 308 -17.10 14.06 13.89
N LEU A 309 -16.41 13.32 13.00
CA LEU A 309 -14.96 13.26 12.89
C LEU A 309 -14.41 14.26 11.89
#